data_3ababdc7cf668089293e665fee889a9f
#
_entry.id   3ababdc7cf668089293e665fee889a9f
#
_cell.length_a   1.000
_cell.length_b   1.000
_cell.length_c   1.000
_cell.angle_alpha   90.00
_cell.angle_beta   90.00
_cell.angle_gamma   90.00
#
_symmetry.space_group_name_H-M   'P 1'
#
loop_
_entity.id
_entity.type
_entity.pdbx_description
1 polymer ?
#
loop_
_entity_poly.entity_id
_entity_poly.type
_entity_poly.pdbx_seq_one_letter_code
_entity_poly.pdbx_strand_id
1 'polypeptide(L)'
;TLVMMNFLYGLLINIAVLFLQIVAVFNKRIKKFFENRKNIFIKISNQINSKDKHIWIHAASLGEYELAVPLIINLKKKYDYKIILTFFSESGFKLKERINEVDYTFYLPIDTKSNCRSFIKLINPYFSIFIKSEIWPNYITELIRNGSKFYLVEGSFKKNDWYFSFFNVFIKNKLKKFNKIFVQDKNSLDVLEKNNIKNVEVSGSLKFDRVKYQLTLNNKVEKIDKLLKNKRVI
;
A
#
# COMPACT_ATOMS: atom_id res chain seq x y z
N THR A 1 -23.22 14.94 6.87
CA THR A 1 -23.13 13.50 6.61
C THR A 1 -21.74 13.06 6.17
N LEU A 2 -21.38 12.92 4.87
CA LEU A 2 -20.04 12.45 4.43
C LEU A 2 -18.92 13.44 4.80
N VAL A 3 -19.17 14.74 4.67
CA VAL A 3 -18.22 15.80 5.07
C VAL A 3 -17.96 15.72 6.57
N MET A 4 -19.01 15.57 7.36
CA MET A 4 -18.90 15.40 8.82
C MET A 4 -18.11 14.15 9.18
N MET A 5 -18.32 13.02 8.51
CA MET A 5 -17.57 11.78 8.74
C MET A 5 -16.07 11.92 8.38
N ASN A 6 -15.74 12.62 7.30
CA ASN A 6 -14.33 12.95 6.96
C ASN A 6 -13.72 13.85 8.05
N PHE A 7 -14.48 14.80 8.60
CA PHE A 7 -13.99 15.66 9.67
C PHE A 7 -13.76 14.88 10.96
N LEU A 8 -14.72 14.05 11.38
CA LEU A 8 -14.62 13.21 12.58
C LEU A 8 -13.44 12.22 12.47
N TYR A 9 -13.28 11.56 11.32
CA TYR A 9 -12.15 10.69 11.07
C TYR A 9 -10.82 11.44 11.20
N GLY A 10 -10.71 12.61 10.59
CA GLY A 10 -9.51 13.45 10.68
C GLY A 10 -9.20 13.88 12.13
N LEU A 11 -10.22 14.23 12.90
CA LEU A 11 -10.09 14.56 14.33
C LEU A 11 -9.60 13.37 15.14
N LEU A 12 -10.23 12.19 14.95
CA LEU A 12 -9.85 10.96 15.65
C LEU A 12 -8.41 10.54 15.34
N ILE A 13 -7.98 10.62 14.07
CA ILE A 13 -6.60 10.33 13.69
C ILE A 13 -5.62 11.31 14.36
N ASN A 14 -5.91 12.60 14.40
CA ASN A 14 -5.05 13.58 15.05
C ASN A 14 -4.94 13.33 16.56
N ILE A 15 -6.06 13.00 17.24
CA ILE A 15 -6.05 12.61 18.65
C ILE A 15 -5.23 11.34 18.86
N ALA A 16 -5.41 10.32 18.01
CA ALA A 16 -4.63 9.08 18.08
C ALA A 16 -3.14 9.33 17.89
N VAL A 17 -2.76 10.20 16.95
CA VAL A 17 -1.35 10.58 16.73
C VAL A 17 -0.78 11.27 17.96
N LEU A 18 -1.50 12.24 18.54
CA LEU A 18 -1.06 12.93 19.75
C LEU A 18 -0.88 11.95 20.92
N PHE A 19 -1.85 11.07 21.14
CA PHE A 19 -1.76 10.02 22.15
C PHE A 19 -0.54 9.11 21.93
N LEU A 20 -0.33 8.63 20.69
CA LEU A 20 0.81 7.78 20.35
C LEU A 20 2.16 8.51 20.51
N GLN A 21 2.21 9.83 20.29
CA GLN A 21 3.41 10.62 20.57
C GLN A 21 3.74 10.66 22.07
N ILE A 22 2.73 10.75 22.94
CA ILE A 22 2.92 10.65 24.40
C ILE A 22 3.45 9.24 24.75
N VAL A 23 2.82 8.19 24.22
CA VAL A 23 3.25 6.80 24.46
C VAL A 23 4.68 6.56 23.93
N ALA A 24 5.09 7.24 22.87
CA ALA A 24 6.44 7.14 22.29
C ALA A 24 7.54 7.54 23.27
N VAL A 25 7.25 8.36 24.29
CA VAL A 25 8.20 8.71 25.34
C VAL A 25 8.62 7.44 26.14
N PHE A 26 7.69 6.52 26.33
CA PHE A 26 7.86 5.31 27.16
C PHE A 26 8.07 4.05 26.31
N ASN A 27 7.76 4.07 25.02
CA ASN A 27 7.79 2.92 24.15
C ASN A 27 8.75 3.11 22.97
N LYS A 28 9.90 2.43 23.01
CA LYS A 28 10.97 2.53 21.98
C LYS A 28 10.48 2.19 20.57
N ARG A 29 9.53 1.25 20.40
CA ARG A 29 9.00 0.85 19.10
C ARG A 29 8.16 1.98 18.48
N ILE A 30 7.31 2.61 19.28
CA ILE A 30 6.47 3.73 18.83
C ILE A 30 7.34 4.97 18.59
N LYS A 31 8.33 5.22 19.44
CA LYS A 31 9.32 6.29 19.22
C LYS A 31 10.00 6.12 17.86
N LYS A 32 10.51 4.93 17.55
CA LYS A 32 11.15 4.61 16.27
C LYS A 32 10.20 4.78 15.08
N PHE A 33 8.92 4.44 15.23
CA PHE A 33 7.90 4.67 14.21
C PHE A 33 7.81 6.15 13.79
N PHE A 34 7.83 7.08 14.76
CA PHE A 34 7.84 8.52 14.49
C PHE A 34 9.18 9.01 13.97
N GLU A 35 10.29 8.53 14.53
CA GLU A 35 11.65 8.88 14.08
C GLU A 35 11.86 8.52 12.60
N ASN A 36 11.39 7.37 12.18
CA ASN A 36 11.45 6.91 10.79
C ASN A 36 10.71 7.85 9.81
N ARG A 37 9.72 8.60 10.29
CA ARG A 37 8.92 9.56 9.51
C ARG A 37 9.34 11.01 9.70
N LYS A 38 10.34 11.26 10.55
CA LYS A 38 10.87 12.60 10.75
C LYS A 38 11.47 13.13 9.44
N ASN A 39 11.12 14.38 9.12
CA ASN A 39 11.57 15.06 7.90
C ASN A 39 11.25 14.32 6.59
N ILE A 40 10.18 13.51 6.59
CA ILE A 40 9.84 12.67 5.44
C ILE A 40 9.56 13.52 4.19
N PHE A 41 8.91 14.67 4.32
CA PHE A 41 8.59 15.54 3.19
C PHE A 41 9.83 16.19 2.58
N ILE A 42 10.84 16.54 3.40
CA ILE A 42 12.13 17.02 2.92
C ILE A 42 12.87 15.92 2.15
N LYS A 43 12.85 14.68 2.68
CA LYS A 43 13.46 13.53 1.99
C LYS A 43 12.80 13.27 0.64
N ILE A 44 11.48 13.35 0.57
CA ILE A 44 10.71 13.15 -0.66
C ILE A 44 11.04 14.27 -1.66
N SER A 45 10.96 15.54 -1.25
CA SER A 45 11.20 16.67 -2.15
C SER A 45 12.62 16.72 -2.70
N ASN A 46 13.61 16.23 -1.96
CA ASN A 46 15.01 16.19 -2.40
C ASN A 46 15.31 15.05 -3.38
N GLN A 47 14.48 14.01 -3.41
CA GLN A 47 14.73 12.83 -4.25
C GLN A 47 13.84 12.81 -5.50
N ILE A 48 12.59 13.27 -5.39
CA ILE A 48 11.62 13.20 -6.48
C ILE A 48 11.81 14.39 -7.43
N ASN A 49 11.96 14.10 -8.71
CA ASN A 49 11.90 15.11 -9.76
C ASN A 49 10.42 15.35 -10.14
N SER A 50 9.93 16.56 -9.92
CA SER A 50 8.53 16.95 -10.20
C SER A 50 8.15 16.92 -11.70
N LYS A 51 9.14 16.82 -12.60
CA LYS A 51 8.90 16.71 -14.05
C LYS A 51 8.59 15.28 -14.48
N ASP A 52 8.93 14.29 -13.66
CA ASP A 52 8.68 12.89 -13.96
C ASP A 52 7.20 12.53 -13.72
N LYS A 53 6.70 11.58 -14.49
CA LYS A 53 5.42 10.94 -14.19
C LYS A 53 5.63 9.81 -13.20
N HIS A 54 4.82 9.79 -12.16
CA HIS A 54 4.96 8.83 -11.07
C HIS A 54 3.81 7.84 -11.02
N ILE A 55 4.14 6.57 -10.76
CA ILE A 55 3.19 5.56 -10.30
C ILE A 55 3.46 5.34 -8.81
N TRP A 56 2.45 5.57 -7.98
CA TRP A 56 2.58 5.31 -6.56
C TRP A 56 2.02 3.92 -6.22
N ILE A 57 2.84 3.08 -5.57
CA ILE A 57 2.44 1.78 -5.07
C ILE A 57 2.59 1.78 -3.55
N HIS A 58 1.51 1.44 -2.85
CA HIS A 58 1.53 1.26 -1.41
C HIS A 58 1.43 -0.22 -1.05
N ALA A 59 2.47 -0.71 -0.38
CA ALA A 59 2.53 -2.03 0.24
C ALA A 59 2.87 -1.83 1.73
N ALA A 60 1.93 -2.09 2.63
CA ALA A 60 2.12 -1.75 4.05
C ALA A 60 3.28 -2.54 4.68
N SER A 61 3.59 -3.72 4.16
CA SER A 61 4.59 -4.65 4.69
C SER A 61 5.46 -5.28 3.60
N LEU A 62 6.54 -5.95 4.02
CA LEU A 62 7.38 -6.73 3.11
C LEU A 62 6.57 -7.79 2.33
N GLY A 63 5.67 -8.52 3.00
CA GLY A 63 4.88 -9.55 2.33
C GLY A 63 3.97 -9.01 1.23
N GLU A 64 3.47 -7.79 1.38
CA GLU A 64 2.67 -7.12 0.34
C GLU A 64 3.53 -6.64 -0.83
N TYR A 65 4.73 -6.13 -0.54
CA TYR A 65 5.70 -5.81 -1.58
C TYR A 65 6.08 -7.05 -2.40
N GLU A 66 6.38 -8.16 -1.74
CA GLU A 66 6.72 -9.41 -2.39
C GLU A 66 5.62 -9.87 -3.38
N LEU A 67 4.36 -9.70 -3.00
CA LEU A 67 3.22 -9.96 -3.88
C LEU A 67 3.16 -8.98 -5.06
N ALA A 68 3.56 -7.73 -4.84
CA ALA A 68 3.51 -6.67 -5.86
C ALA A 68 4.67 -6.73 -6.87
N VAL A 69 5.77 -7.43 -6.58
CA VAL A 69 6.97 -7.46 -7.44
C VAL A 69 6.66 -7.79 -8.90
N PRO A 70 5.93 -8.86 -9.25
CA PRO A 70 5.61 -9.15 -10.65
C PRO A 70 4.81 -8.03 -11.32
N LEU A 71 3.88 -7.41 -10.59
CA LEU A 71 3.10 -6.27 -11.08
C LEU A 71 4.02 -5.07 -11.34
N ILE A 72 4.92 -4.75 -10.42
CA ILE A 72 5.89 -3.65 -10.52
C ILE A 72 6.76 -3.82 -11.77
N ILE A 73 7.31 -5.02 -11.97
CA ILE A 73 8.14 -5.34 -13.15
C ILE A 73 7.36 -5.14 -14.45
N ASN A 74 6.12 -5.60 -14.50
CA ASN A 74 5.27 -5.43 -15.68
C ASN A 74 4.90 -3.95 -15.92
N LEU A 75 4.67 -3.17 -14.87
CA LEU A 75 4.43 -1.74 -14.98
C LEU A 75 5.66 -1.00 -15.52
N LYS A 76 6.86 -1.32 -15.05
CA LYS A 76 8.12 -0.75 -15.59
C LYS A 76 8.36 -1.08 -17.06
N LYS A 77 7.97 -2.27 -17.50
CA LYS A 77 8.05 -2.64 -18.92
C LYS A 77 7.05 -1.89 -19.80
N LYS A 78 5.89 -1.56 -19.24
CA LYS A 78 4.77 -0.96 -19.98
C LYS A 78 4.80 0.57 -19.98
N TYR A 79 5.31 1.19 -18.93
CA TYR A 79 5.31 2.64 -18.75
C TYR A 79 6.73 3.15 -18.48
N ASP A 80 7.10 4.23 -19.16
CA ASP A 80 8.32 4.99 -18.84
C ASP A 80 8.02 6.00 -17.71
N TYR A 81 7.52 5.48 -16.58
CA TYR A 81 7.19 6.27 -15.40
C TYR A 81 8.03 5.82 -14.22
N LYS A 82 8.31 6.75 -13.31
CA LYS A 82 9.03 6.46 -12.07
C LYS A 82 8.09 5.81 -11.05
N ILE A 83 8.52 4.71 -10.45
CA ILE A 83 7.74 4.00 -9.44
C ILE A 83 8.16 4.44 -8.05
N ILE A 84 7.20 4.95 -7.30
CA ILE A 84 7.33 5.30 -5.88
C ILE A 84 6.67 4.19 -5.07
N LEU A 85 7.45 3.49 -4.26
CA LEU A 85 6.97 2.49 -3.31
C LEU A 85 6.90 3.08 -1.92
N THR A 86 5.80 2.85 -1.21
CA THR A 86 5.70 3.23 0.20
C THR A 86 5.41 2.04 1.09
N PHE A 87 6.06 2.02 2.26
CA PHE A 87 5.81 1.07 3.34
C PHE A 87 5.21 1.75 4.56
N PHE A 88 4.31 1.06 5.24
CA PHE A 88 3.86 1.50 6.55
C PHE A 88 4.71 0.89 7.67
N SER A 89 5.06 -0.39 7.56
CA SER A 89 5.85 -1.12 8.54
C SER A 89 7.36 -1.00 8.33
N GLU A 90 8.10 -1.19 9.41
CA GLU A 90 9.57 -1.21 9.38
C GLU A 90 10.11 -2.43 8.62
N SER A 91 9.41 -3.56 8.64
CA SER A 91 9.85 -4.80 8.00
C SER A 91 10.06 -4.66 6.49
N GLY A 92 9.15 -3.93 5.82
CA GLY A 92 9.30 -3.65 4.39
C GLY A 92 10.44 -2.67 4.11
N PHE A 93 10.51 -1.59 4.88
CA PHE A 93 11.47 -0.52 4.62
C PHE A 93 12.94 -0.90 4.91
N LYS A 94 13.21 -1.82 5.83
CA LYS A 94 14.57 -2.32 6.11
C LYS A 94 15.25 -2.95 4.90
N LEU A 95 14.48 -3.43 3.94
CA LEU A 95 14.99 -4.05 2.73
C LEU A 95 15.09 -3.10 1.54
N LYS A 96 14.85 -1.81 1.71
CA LYS A 96 14.85 -0.81 0.64
C LYS A 96 16.09 -0.86 -0.25
N GLU A 97 17.27 -1.12 0.34
CA GLU A 97 18.56 -1.20 -0.36
C GLU A 97 18.68 -2.43 -1.28
N ARG A 98 17.80 -3.41 -1.09
CA ARG A 98 17.73 -4.64 -1.91
C ARG A 98 16.59 -4.59 -2.94
N ILE A 99 15.84 -3.49 -2.96
CA ILE A 99 14.71 -3.29 -3.86
C ILE A 99 15.22 -2.55 -5.10
N ASN A 100 15.45 -3.27 -6.19
CA ASN A 100 15.95 -2.71 -7.44
C ASN A 100 14.83 -2.43 -8.45
N GLU A 101 13.60 -2.89 -8.14
CA GLU A 101 12.48 -2.84 -9.06
C GLU A 101 11.77 -1.49 -9.06
N VAL A 102 12.05 -0.61 -8.09
CA VAL A 102 11.42 0.70 -7.96
C VAL A 102 12.45 1.83 -7.97
N ASP A 103 12.01 3.04 -8.31
CA ASP A 103 12.90 4.19 -8.39
C ASP A 103 13.04 4.91 -7.03
N TYR A 104 11.96 4.94 -6.24
CA TYR A 104 11.96 5.60 -4.93
C TYR A 104 11.23 4.76 -3.89
N THR A 105 11.77 4.73 -2.67
CA THR A 105 11.16 4.02 -1.53
C THR A 105 11.08 4.93 -0.32
N PHE A 106 9.87 5.08 0.24
CA PHE A 106 9.61 5.91 1.40
C PHE A 106 8.74 5.20 2.44
N TYR A 107 8.81 5.68 3.69
CA TYR A 107 7.73 5.39 4.63
C TYR A 107 6.47 6.18 4.22
N LEU A 108 5.30 5.55 4.33
CA LEU A 108 4.04 6.26 4.17
C LEU A 108 3.89 7.25 5.36
N PRO A 109 3.71 8.55 5.12
CA PRO A 109 3.33 9.48 6.17
C PRO A 109 2.01 9.05 6.83
N ILE A 110 1.83 9.39 8.12
CA ILE A 110 0.61 9.04 8.86
C ILE A 110 -0.61 9.68 8.17
N ASP A 111 -1.74 8.97 8.13
CA ASP A 111 -2.98 9.34 7.42
C ASP A 111 -3.71 10.55 8.04
N THR A 112 -2.97 11.63 8.39
CA THR A 112 -3.56 12.91 8.72
C THR A 112 -3.85 13.69 7.44
N LYS A 113 -4.88 14.53 7.46
CA LYS A 113 -5.26 15.35 6.28
C LYS A 113 -4.11 16.20 5.75
N SER A 114 -3.32 16.80 6.65
CA SER A 114 -2.15 17.61 6.27
C SER A 114 -1.08 16.78 5.57
N ASN A 115 -0.70 15.64 6.17
CA ASN A 115 0.31 14.76 5.63
C ASN A 115 -0.09 14.23 4.25
N CYS A 116 -1.33 13.73 4.12
CA CYS A 116 -1.84 13.19 2.86
C CYS A 116 -1.82 14.25 1.76
N ARG A 117 -2.27 15.46 2.06
CA ARG A 117 -2.26 16.59 1.12
C ARG A 117 -0.84 16.93 0.67
N SER A 118 0.10 17.07 1.62
CA SER A 118 1.49 17.35 1.30
C SER A 118 2.14 16.24 0.48
N PHE A 119 1.90 14.99 0.85
CA PHE A 119 2.43 13.83 0.15
C PHE A 119 1.92 13.76 -1.30
N ILE A 120 0.60 13.78 -1.50
CA ILE A 120 0.00 13.69 -2.84
C ILE A 120 0.43 14.88 -3.72
N LYS A 121 0.54 16.10 -3.15
CA LYS A 121 1.05 17.25 -3.88
C LYS A 121 2.50 17.07 -4.33
N LEU A 122 3.37 16.49 -3.49
CA LEU A 122 4.78 16.27 -3.81
C LEU A 122 4.98 15.20 -4.88
N ILE A 123 4.32 14.04 -4.73
CA ILE A 123 4.52 12.93 -5.65
C ILE A 123 3.69 13.04 -6.93
N ASN A 124 2.60 13.80 -6.91
CA ASN A 124 1.66 14.03 -8.02
C ASN A 124 1.45 12.76 -8.89
N PRO A 125 0.85 11.68 -8.35
CA PRO A 125 0.85 10.39 -9.01
C PRO A 125 -0.08 10.40 -10.22
N TYR A 126 0.38 9.86 -11.35
CA TYR A 126 -0.46 9.63 -12.52
C TYR A 126 -1.56 8.61 -12.20
N PHE A 127 -1.19 7.53 -11.50
CA PHE A 127 -2.15 6.66 -10.80
C PHE A 127 -1.47 6.00 -9.57
N SER A 128 -2.32 5.45 -8.70
CA SER A 128 -1.87 4.80 -7.46
C SER A 128 -2.43 3.39 -7.34
N ILE A 129 -1.67 2.49 -6.72
CA ILE A 129 -2.07 1.11 -6.45
C ILE A 129 -1.88 0.82 -4.97
N PHE A 130 -2.94 0.34 -4.33
CA PHE A 130 -2.92 -0.16 -2.96
C PHE A 130 -2.94 -1.69 -3.00
N ILE A 131 -2.00 -2.32 -2.30
CA ILE A 131 -1.90 -3.77 -2.25
C ILE A 131 -2.70 -4.31 -1.08
N LYS A 132 -3.51 -5.32 -1.31
CA LYS A 132 -4.46 -5.91 -0.36
C LYS A 132 -5.57 -4.94 0.08
N SER A 133 -6.02 -5.06 1.34
CA SER A 133 -7.16 -4.28 1.85
C SER A 133 -6.71 -2.98 2.52
N GLU A 134 -5.72 -2.29 1.96
CA GLU A 134 -5.17 -1.04 2.47
C GLU A 134 -6.07 0.15 2.12
N ILE A 135 -6.96 0.51 3.05
CA ILE A 135 -7.93 1.60 2.88
C ILE A 135 -7.52 2.76 3.78
N TRP A 136 -6.97 3.81 3.17
CA TRP A 136 -6.46 5.02 3.82
C TRP A 136 -7.37 6.22 3.49
N PRO A 137 -8.36 6.55 4.32
CA PRO A 137 -9.44 7.48 3.97
C PRO A 137 -8.98 8.89 3.59
N ASN A 138 -7.96 9.46 4.24
CA ASN A 138 -7.46 10.78 3.88
C ASN A 138 -6.64 10.74 2.60
N TYR A 139 -5.81 9.70 2.38
CA TYR A 139 -5.12 9.50 1.09
C TYR A 139 -6.10 9.38 -0.07
N ILE A 140 -7.16 8.58 0.08
CA ILE A 140 -8.22 8.44 -0.93
C ILE A 140 -8.88 9.80 -1.21
N THR A 141 -9.14 10.60 -0.15
CA THR A 141 -9.71 11.95 -0.32
C THR A 141 -8.79 12.85 -1.12
N GLU A 142 -7.50 12.85 -0.84
CA GLU A 142 -6.54 13.72 -1.54
C GLU A 142 -6.26 13.23 -2.96
N LEU A 143 -6.26 11.92 -3.23
CA LEU A 143 -6.18 11.37 -4.59
C LEU A 143 -7.37 11.81 -5.46
N ILE A 144 -8.59 11.79 -4.90
CA ILE A 144 -9.79 12.30 -5.60
C ILE A 144 -9.63 13.80 -5.91
N ARG A 145 -9.14 14.60 -4.97
CA ARG A 145 -8.91 16.03 -5.16
C ARG A 145 -7.85 16.33 -6.21
N ASN A 146 -6.83 15.46 -6.28
CA ASN A 146 -5.76 15.57 -7.27
C ASN A 146 -6.17 15.09 -8.65
N GLY A 147 -7.36 14.48 -8.80
CA GLY A 147 -7.81 13.87 -10.06
C GLY A 147 -7.07 12.60 -10.45
N SER A 148 -6.28 12.03 -9.57
CA SER A 148 -5.50 10.82 -9.82
C SER A 148 -6.37 9.58 -9.80
N LYS A 149 -6.13 8.65 -10.73
CA LYS A 149 -6.73 7.31 -10.69
C LYS A 149 -6.09 6.47 -9.58
N PHE A 150 -6.89 5.62 -8.93
CA PHE A 150 -6.35 4.72 -7.91
C PHE A 150 -7.09 3.39 -7.90
N TYR A 151 -6.32 2.34 -7.64
CA TYR A 151 -6.73 0.95 -7.75
C TYR A 151 -6.38 0.21 -6.47
N LEU A 152 -7.18 -0.80 -6.13
CA LEU A 152 -6.84 -1.76 -5.10
C LEU A 152 -6.62 -3.10 -5.78
N VAL A 153 -5.52 -3.76 -5.46
CA VAL A 153 -5.12 -5.04 -6.05
C VAL A 153 -4.86 -6.05 -4.96
N GLU A 154 -5.12 -7.33 -5.23
CA GLU A 154 -5.01 -8.42 -4.25
C GLU A 154 -6.02 -8.28 -3.10
N GLY A 155 -7.19 -7.68 -3.36
CA GLY A 155 -8.25 -7.51 -2.37
C GLY A 155 -8.81 -8.85 -1.89
N SER A 156 -8.94 -9.00 -0.56
CA SER A 156 -9.60 -10.15 0.06
C SER A 156 -10.56 -9.63 1.11
N PHE A 157 -11.85 -9.89 0.93
CA PHE A 157 -12.91 -9.34 1.77
C PHE A 157 -13.82 -10.43 2.29
N LYS A 158 -14.12 -10.38 3.59
CA LYS A 158 -15.00 -11.32 4.28
C LYS A 158 -16.27 -10.61 4.75
N LYS A 159 -17.38 -11.34 4.85
CA LYS A 159 -18.66 -10.79 5.30
C LYS A 159 -18.58 -10.09 6.66
N ASN A 160 -17.74 -10.61 7.55
CA ASN A 160 -17.59 -10.09 8.92
C ASN A 160 -16.46 -9.08 9.07
N ASP A 161 -15.87 -8.62 7.97
CA ASP A 161 -14.85 -7.57 8.06
C ASP A 161 -15.49 -6.28 8.60
N TRP A 162 -14.76 -5.62 9.49
CA TRP A 162 -15.21 -4.41 10.18
C TRP A 162 -15.63 -3.29 9.20
N TYR A 163 -15.10 -3.28 7.98
CA TYR A 163 -15.47 -2.33 6.93
C TYR A 163 -16.96 -2.36 6.58
N PHE A 164 -17.61 -3.52 6.74
CA PHE A 164 -18.99 -3.75 6.33
C PHE A 164 -20.00 -3.64 7.48
N SER A 165 -19.51 -3.37 8.69
CA SER A 165 -20.40 -3.04 9.82
C SER A 165 -21.33 -1.88 9.45
N PHE A 166 -22.52 -1.88 10.03
CA PHE A 166 -23.52 -0.84 9.83
C PHE A 166 -22.96 0.58 10.07
N PHE A 167 -22.07 0.72 11.06
CA PHE A 167 -21.42 1.99 11.41
C PHE A 167 -20.33 2.44 10.42
N ASN A 168 -19.90 1.58 9.49
CA ASN A 168 -18.79 1.86 8.58
C ASN A 168 -19.21 2.29 7.16
N VAL A 169 -20.35 2.99 7.06
CA VAL A 169 -20.79 3.64 5.80
C VAL A 169 -19.67 4.51 5.19
N PHE A 170 -18.85 5.13 6.05
CA PHE A 170 -17.73 5.97 5.66
C PHE A 170 -16.70 5.18 4.83
N ILE A 171 -16.24 4.03 5.33
CA ILE A 171 -15.25 3.19 4.64
C ILE A 171 -15.83 2.58 3.35
N LYS A 172 -17.10 2.13 3.39
CA LYS A 172 -17.81 1.66 2.18
C LYS A 172 -17.84 2.73 1.09
N ASN A 173 -18.08 3.98 1.47
CA ASN A 173 -18.06 5.09 0.51
C ASN A 173 -16.65 5.36 -0.05
N LYS A 174 -15.58 5.11 0.72
CA LYS A 174 -14.21 5.20 0.18
C LYS A 174 -13.93 4.08 -0.83
N LEU A 175 -14.35 2.85 -0.56
CA LEU A 175 -14.23 1.72 -1.51
C LEU A 175 -14.92 1.99 -2.83
N LYS A 176 -16.10 2.61 -2.82
CA LYS A 176 -16.83 3.02 -4.04
C LYS A 176 -16.08 4.04 -4.90
N LYS A 177 -15.07 4.72 -4.37
CA LYS A 177 -14.29 5.74 -5.07
C LYS A 177 -13.07 5.21 -5.82
N PHE A 178 -12.65 3.97 -5.56
CA PHE A 178 -11.62 3.35 -6.37
C PHE A 178 -12.06 3.27 -7.84
N ASN A 179 -11.16 3.48 -8.76
CA ASN A 179 -11.43 3.28 -10.18
C ASN A 179 -11.74 1.81 -10.49
N LYS A 180 -11.01 0.90 -9.83
CA LYS A 180 -11.27 -0.54 -9.86
C LYS A 180 -10.67 -1.21 -8.63
N ILE A 181 -11.34 -2.25 -8.15
CA ILE A 181 -10.90 -3.13 -7.08
C ILE A 181 -10.72 -4.53 -7.67
N PHE A 182 -9.49 -5.01 -7.69
CA PHE A 182 -9.16 -6.36 -8.14
C PHE A 182 -9.07 -7.28 -6.93
N VAL A 183 -9.95 -8.28 -6.87
CA VAL A 183 -10.06 -9.22 -5.75
C VAL A 183 -9.53 -10.59 -6.12
N GLN A 184 -9.12 -11.35 -5.09
CA GLN A 184 -8.54 -12.68 -5.24
C GLN A 184 -9.53 -13.72 -5.73
N ASP A 185 -10.80 -13.62 -5.28
CA ASP A 185 -11.80 -14.68 -5.44
C ASP A 185 -13.23 -14.14 -5.56
N LYS A 186 -14.12 -15.04 -5.95
CA LYS A 186 -15.55 -14.76 -6.11
C LYS A 186 -16.23 -14.42 -4.78
N ASN A 187 -15.78 -15.00 -3.66
CA ASN A 187 -16.37 -14.69 -2.35
C ASN A 187 -16.14 -13.20 -2.00
N SER A 188 -14.94 -12.70 -2.24
CA SER A 188 -14.63 -11.27 -2.05
C SER A 188 -15.45 -10.37 -2.99
N LEU A 189 -15.66 -10.78 -4.25
CA LEU A 189 -16.55 -10.08 -5.18
C LEU A 189 -17.97 -10.01 -4.62
N ASP A 190 -18.54 -11.16 -4.25
CA ASP A 190 -19.93 -11.27 -3.74
C ASP A 190 -20.13 -10.40 -2.49
N VAL A 191 -19.13 -10.35 -1.60
CA VAL A 191 -19.17 -9.52 -0.39
C VAL A 191 -19.20 -8.02 -0.75
N LEU A 192 -18.39 -7.58 -1.70
CA LEU A 192 -18.36 -6.18 -2.12
C LEU A 192 -19.64 -5.79 -2.86
N GLU A 193 -20.15 -6.62 -3.76
CA GLU A 193 -21.39 -6.37 -4.49
C GLU A 193 -22.61 -6.29 -3.56
N LYS A 194 -22.73 -7.18 -2.56
CA LYS A 194 -23.76 -7.11 -1.50
C LYS A 194 -23.72 -5.82 -0.72
N ASN A 195 -22.55 -5.15 -0.65
CA ASN A 195 -22.39 -3.84 -0.03
C ASN A 195 -22.51 -2.67 -1.04
N ASN A 196 -23.06 -2.90 -2.23
CA ASN A 196 -23.24 -1.92 -3.31
C ASN A 196 -21.91 -1.29 -3.76
N ILE A 197 -20.82 -2.06 -3.80
CA ILE A 197 -19.53 -1.70 -4.37
C ILE A 197 -19.40 -2.48 -5.68
N LYS A 198 -19.59 -1.79 -6.83
CA LYS A 198 -19.72 -2.41 -8.16
C LYS A 198 -18.46 -2.32 -9.03
N ASN A 199 -17.50 -1.52 -8.64
CA ASN A 199 -16.22 -1.32 -9.34
C ASN A 199 -15.21 -2.44 -9.02
N VAL A 200 -15.68 -3.70 -9.03
CA VAL A 200 -14.92 -4.89 -8.60
C VAL A 200 -14.71 -5.84 -9.75
N GLU A 201 -13.61 -6.58 -9.71
CA GLU A 201 -13.27 -7.63 -10.68
C GLU A 201 -12.44 -8.73 -10.01
N VAL A 202 -12.71 -9.99 -10.33
CA VAL A 202 -11.87 -11.11 -9.87
C VAL A 202 -10.66 -11.23 -10.79
N SER A 203 -9.46 -11.04 -10.23
CA SER A 203 -8.19 -11.16 -10.95
C SER A 203 -7.36 -12.39 -10.54
N GLY A 204 -7.79 -13.12 -9.53
CA GLY A 204 -6.96 -14.14 -8.89
C GLY A 204 -5.97 -13.54 -7.88
N SER A 205 -5.07 -14.38 -7.35
CA SER A 205 -4.11 -13.97 -6.35
C SER A 205 -2.72 -13.76 -6.96
N LEU A 206 -2.10 -12.62 -6.63
CA LEU A 206 -0.71 -12.29 -6.99
C LEU A 206 0.31 -13.29 -6.42
N LYS A 207 -0.08 -14.15 -5.48
CA LYS A 207 0.78 -15.24 -4.99
C LYS A 207 1.23 -16.16 -6.11
N PHE A 208 0.33 -16.48 -7.05
CA PHE A 208 0.66 -17.33 -8.20
C PHE A 208 1.65 -16.64 -9.13
N ASP A 209 1.47 -15.35 -9.40
CA ASP A 209 2.40 -14.56 -10.20
C ASP A 209 3.76 -14.47 -9.51
N ARG A 210 3.78 -14.32 -8.19
CA ARG A 210 5.02 -14.29 -7.40
C ARG A 210 5.76 -15.62 -7.47
N VAL A 211 5.07 -16.76 -7.31
CA VAL A 211 5.67 -18.10 -7.44
C VAL A 211 6.22 -18.29 -8.86
N LYS A 212 5.43 -17.96 -9.88
CA LYS A 212 5.88 -18.05 -11.28
C LYS A 212 7.14 -17.21 -11.51
N TYR A 213 7.18 -15.99 -11.01
CA TYR A 213 8.37 -15.14 -11.09
C TYR A 213 9.57 -15.75 -10.37
N GLN A 214 9.39 -16.28 -9.14
CA GLN A 214 10.47 -16.93 -8.39
C GLN A 214 11.08 -18.11 -9.16
N LEU A 215 10.28 -18.89 -9.86
CA LEU A 215 10.75 -20.01 -10.68
C LEU A 215 11.63 -19.56 -11.86
N THR A 216 11.52 -18.29 -12.29
CA THR A 216 12.39 -17.73 -13.35
C THR A 216 13.74 -17.23 -12.82
N LEU A 217 13.88 -17.07 -11.49
CA LEU A 217 15.10 -16.61 -10.87
C LEU A 217 16.06 -17.78 -10.60
N ASN A 218 17.35 -17.51 -10.67
CA ASN A 218 18.36 -18.48 -10.26
C ASN A 218 18.45 -18.52 -8.72
N ASN A 219 17.67 -19.41 -8.11
CA ASN A 219 17.57 -19.55 -6.65
C ASN A 219 18.61 -20.53 -6.07
N LYS A 220 19.72 -20.81 -6.77
CA LYS A 220 20.77 -21.67 -6.24
C LYS A 220 21.42 -21.05 -5.02
N VAL A 221 21.35 -21.75 -3.90
CA VAL A 221 22.03 -21.39 -2.65
C VAL A 221 23.15 -22.42 -2.44
N GLU A 222 24.38 -22.06 -2.81
CA GLU A 222 25.54 -22.98 -2.77
C GLU A 222 25.70 -23.76 -1.47
N LYS A 223 25.42 -23.14 -0.33
CA LYS A 223 25.46 -23.80 0.97
C LYS A 223 24.39 -24.90 1.11
N ILE A 224 23.20 -24.66 0.57
CA ILE A 224 22.10 -25.63 0.59
C ILE A 224 22.39 -26.74 -0.42
N ASP A 225 22.85 -26.40 -1.62
CA ASP A 225 23.22 -27.36 -2.67
C ASP A 225 24.32 -28.31 -2.19
N LYS A 226 25.30 -27.80 -1.44
CA LYS A 226 26.35 -28.66 -0.81
C LYS A 226 25.79 -29.60 0.24
N LEU A 227 24.80 -29.16 1.06
CA LEU A 227 24.15 -29.99 2.08
C LEU A 227 23.21 -31.05 1.49
N LEU A 228 22.61 -30.74 0.34
CA LEU A 228 21.64 -31.60 -0.36
C LEU A 228 22.31 -32.57 -1.35
N LYS A 229 23.60 -32.40 -1.61
CA LYS A 229 24.37 -33.28 -2.52
C LYS A 229 24.21 -34.73 -2.07
N ASN A 230 23.57 -35.56 -2.90
CA ASN A 230 23.25 -36.97 -2.64
C ASN A 230 22.14 -37.24 -1.61
N LYS A 231 21.28 -36.24 -1.29
CA LYS A 231 20.13 -36.45 -0.43
C LYS A 231 18.81 -36.26 -1.22
N ARG A 232 17.86 -37.15 -1.00
CA ARG A 232 16.50 -37.00 -1.50
C ARG A 232 15.78 -36.03 -0.56
N VAL A 233 15.35 -34.88 -1.08
CA VAL A 233 14.56 -33.91 -0.30
C VAL A 233 13.10 -34.16 -0.64
N ILE A 234 12.30 -34.41 0.39
CA ILE A 234 10.85 -34.55 0.31
C ILE A 234 10.21 -33.24 0.74
#